data_60bc95183dabe3a9ab8b51c1ad8106ee
#
_entry.id   60bc95183dabe3a9ab8b51c1ad8106ee
#
_cell.length_a   1.000
_cell.length_b   1.000
_cell.length_c   1.000
_cell.angle_alpha   90.00
_cell.angle_beta   90.00
_cell.angle_gamma   90.00
#
_symmetry.space_group_name_H-M   'P 1'
#
loop_
_entity.id
_entity.type
_entity.pdbx_description
1 polymer ?
#
loop_
_entity_poly.entity_id
_entity_poly.type
_entity_poly.pdbx_seq_one_letter_code
_entity_poly.pdbx_strand_id
1 'polypeptide(L)'
;MEARTCRDELGVAQSWGAGPEVLFLSNPLADPVSWSAEARASLLPLGYQVTTFEHRPAGLDWGSAVKTVHEFVARREEPVALVGWSQGAVIAQEVALVAGDRVTCAALLATYGRQNEIDRTMQQCWDLLAEGPDDLDCLRLAVGLLTAFPPTLLADDAFIRRMRKAQHDWAGRPNRQSRRRSATFIATYQDRLSALAELARPCLVIGFELDTDTYAARAREVAEALSEAQYVELAGLGHAAPISHPDQVWPPVVDFLRRNHPRA
;
A
#
# COMPACT_ATOMS: atom_id res chain seq x y z
N MET A 1 -18.86 11.61 8.45
CA MET A 1 -18.82 12.29 7.12
C MET A 1 -18.94 11.20 6.08
N GLU A 2 -19.94 11.30 5.19
CA GLU A 2 -20.14 10.33 4.12
C GLU A 2 -19.06 10.49 3.03
N ALA A 3 -18.70 9.36 2.40
CA ALA A 3 -17.75 9.36 1.29
C ALA A 3 -18.43 9.88 0.02
N ARG A 4 -17.71 10.68 -0.74
CA ARG A 4 -18.04 10.93 -2.15
C ARG A 4 -17.40 9.82 -2.97
N THR A 5 -18.19 9.09 -3.74
CA THR A 5 -17.68 8.00 -4.58
C THR A 5 -17.69 8.44 -6.04
N CYS A 6 -16.54 8.32 -6.70
CA CYS A 6 -16.39 8.47 -8.14
C CYS A 6 -15.97 7.12 -8.74
N ARG A 7 -16.58 6.76 -9.87
CA ARG A 7 -16.28 5.52 -10.59
C ARG A 7 -16.12 5.84 -12.08
N ASP A 8 -15.00 5.47 -12.63
CA ASP A 8 -14.69 5.63 -14.05
C ASP A 8 -13.91 4.42 -14.58
N GLU A 9 -13.35 4.54 -15.78
CA GLU A 9 -12.54 3.52 -16.43
C GLU A 9 -11.22 3.22 -15.70
N LEU A 10 -10.70 4.17 -14.91
CA LEU A 10 -9.45 3.99 -14.15
C LEU A 10 -9.67 3.21 -12.85
N GLY A 11 -10.90 3.30 -12.27
CA GLY A 11 -11.18 2.61 -11.03
C GLY A 11 -12.33 3.20 -10.21
N VAL A 12 -12.22 2.99 -8.90
CA VAL A 12 -13.16 3.51 -7.90
C VAL A 12 -12.42 4.33 -6.88
N ALA A 13 -12.74 5.62 -6.80
CA ALA A 13 -12.23 6.51 -5.79
C ALA A 13 -13.30 6.81 -4.75
N GLN A 14 -12.93 6.77 -3.47
CA GLN A 14 -13.78 7.23 -2.37
C GLN A 14 -13.03 8.33 -1.62
N SER A 15 -13.65 9.50 -1.49
CA SER A 15 -13.06 10.69 -0.91
C SER A 15 -13.85 11.21 0.28
N TRP A 16 -13.15 11.63 1.32
CA TRP A 16 -13.70 12.25 2.53
C TRP A 16 -13.00 13.58 2.79
N GLY A 17 -13.71 14.53 3.32
CA GLY A 17 -13.18 15.86 3.66
C GLY A 17 -13.03 16.79 2.46
N ALA A 18 -12.27 17.84 2.67
CA ALA A 18 -11.89 18.85 1.68
C ALA A 18 -10.52 19.45 2.08
N GLY A 19 -9.80 20.04 1.11
CA GLY A 19 -8.46 20.59 1.28
C GLY A 19 -7.42 19.81 0.49
N PRO A 20 -6.12 19.94 0.82
CA PRO A 20 -5.06 19.22 0.12
C PRO A 20 -5.32 17.71 0.13
N GLU A 21 -5.21 17.08 -1.05
CA GLU A 21 -5.60 15.68 -1.22
C GLU A 21 -4.47 14.73 -0.87
N VAL A 22 -4.75 13.77 0.00
CA VAL A 22 -3.89 12.62 0.30
C VAL A 22 -4.50 11.38 -0.31
N LEU A 23 -3.80 10.80 -1.30
CA LEU A 23 -4.23 9.63 -2.06
C LEU A 23 -3.64 8.35 -1.46
N PHE A 24 -4.53 7.44 -1.03
CA PHE A 24 -4.17 6.15 -0.43
C PHE A 24 -4.24 5.03 -1.45
N LEU A 25 -3.13 4.29 -1.57
CA LEU A 25 -2.92 3.18 -2.50
C LEU A 25 -2.61 1.89 -1.74
N SER A 26 -3.32 0.82 -2.07
CA SER A 26 -3.10 -0.53 -1.52
C SER A 26 -3.01 -1.58 -2.63
N ASN A 27 -2.71 -2.81 -2.26
CA ASN A 27 -2.81 -3.91 -3.19
C ASN A 27 -4.28 -4.30 -3.44
N PRO A 28 -4.59 -5.01 -4.53
CA PRO A 28 -5.97 -5.42 -4.85
C PRO A 28 -6.54 -6.50 -3.92
N LEU A 29 -5.77 -6.96 -2.93
CA LEU A 29 -6.17 -7.97 -1.94
C LEU A 29 -6.54 -7.34 -0.59
N ALA A 30 -6.39 -6.02 -0.42
CA ALA A 30 -6.72 -5.30 0.80
C ALA A 30 -7.93 -4.38 0.58
N ASP A 31 -8.80 -4.28 1.59
CA ASP A 31 -9.88 -3.28 1.59
C ASP A 31 -9.28 -1.88 1.79
N PRO A 32 -9.32 -1.01 0.76
CA PRO A 32 -8.69 0.30 0.84
C PRO A 32 -9.33 1.22 1.88
N VAL A 33 -10.60 1.00 2.21
CA VAL A 33 -11.34 1.82 3.17
C VAL A 33 -10.95 1.44 4.61
N SER A 34 -10.81 0.14 4.88
CA SER A 34 -10.50 -0.33 6.24
C SER A 34 -9.09 0.03 6.68
N TRP A 35 -8.07 -0.20 5.84
CA TRP A 35 -6.69 0.09 6.25
C TRP A 35 -6.38 1.58 6.41
N SER A 36 -7.13 2.44 5.72
CA SER A 36 -6.99 3.90 5.83
C SER A 36 -7.85 4.54 6.92
N ALA A 37 -8.66 3.76 7.65
CA ALA A 37 -9.66 4.30 8.57
C ALA A 37 -9.07 5.19 9.67
N GLU A 38 -8.01 4.74 10.34
CA GLU A 38 -7.34 5.49 11.40
C GLU A 38 -6.57 6.70 10.86
N ALA A 39 -5.94 6.56 9.68
CA ALA A 39 -5.33 7.69 9.00
C ALA A 39 -6.34 8.77 8.66
N ARG A 40 -7.53 8.40 8.18
CA ARG A 40 -8.64 9.35 7.95
C ARG A 40 -9.07 10.04 9.24
N ALA A 41 -9.21 9.29 10.34
CA ALA A 41 -9.56 9.86 11.63
C ALA A 41 -8.53 10.92 12.10
N SER A 42 -7.26 10.76 11.75
CA SER A 42 -6.18 11.69 12.07
C SER A 42 -6.08 12.87 11.09
N LEU A 43 -6.30 12.65 9.79
CA LEU A 43 -6.07 13.66 8.74
C LEU A 43 -7.28 14.58 8.51
N LEU A 44 -8.51 14.06 8.61
CA LEU A 44 -9.71 14.85 8.38
C LEU A 44 -9.86 16.05 9.35
N PRO A 45 -9.61 15.90 10.67
CA PRO A 45 -9.64 17.05 11.59
C PRO A 45 -8.57 18.10 11.28
N LEU A 46 -7.47 17.68 10.63
CA LEU A 46 -6.41 18.57 10.17
C LEU A 46 -6.75 19.27 8.86
N GLY A 47 -7.91 18.99 8.26
CA GLY A 47 -8.42 19.66 7.05
C GLY A 47 -7.80 19.13 5.76
N TYR A 48 -7.39 17.87 5.72
CA TYR A 48 -7.03 17.19 4.48
C TYR A 48 -8.26 16.55 3.83
N GLN A 49 -8.22 16.43 2.51
CA GLN A 49 -9.06 15.48 1.78
C GLN A 49 -8.32 14.14 1.75
N VAL A 50 -8.98 13.07 2.18
CA VAL A 50 -8.43 11.72 2.07
C VAL A 50 -9.18 10.97 0.99
N THR A 51 -8.46 10.44 0.02
CA THR A 51 -9.00 9.63 -1.08
C THR A 51 -8.38 8.25 -1.08
N THR A 52 -9.19 7.20 -1.09
CA THR A 52 -8.74 5.84 -1.41
C THR A 52 -9.03 5.56 -2.88
N PHE A 53 -8.12 4.88 -3.56
CA PHE A 53 -8.27 4.56 -4.98
C PHE A 53 -8.04 3.07 -5.26
N GLU A 54 -9.12 2.37 -5.59
CA GLU A 54 -9.10 1.02 -6.13
C GLU A 54 -8.88 1.11 -7.65
N HIS A 55 -7.62 1.08 -8.07
CA HIS A 55 -7.25 1.20 -9.48
C HIS A 55 -7.60 -0.07 -10.27
N ARG A 56 -8.03 0.10 -11.53
CA ARG A 56 -8.41 -0.97 -12.46
C ARG A 56 -7.58 -0.89 -13.74
N PRO A 57 -6.30 -1.27 -13.70
CA PRO A 57 -5.43 -1.21 -14.86
C PRO A 57 -5.93 -2.14 -15.98
N ALA A 58 -5.69 -1.75 -17.23
CA ALA A 58 -6.04 -2.56 -18.40
C ALA A 58 -5.21 -3.86 -18.46
N GLY A 59 -3.93 -3.81 -18.03
CA GLY A 59 -3.04 -4.96 -17.91
C GLY A 59 -2.97 -5.49 -16.47
N LEU A 60 -2.24 -6.58 -16.29
CA LEU A 60 -2.02 -7.20 -14.97
C LEU A 60 -0.66 -6.83 -14.37
N ASP A 61 0.27 -6.34 -15.19
CA ASP A 61 1.64 -6.01 -14.82
C ASP A 61 1.74 -4.70 -14.03
N TRP A 62 2.90 -4.49 -13.39
CA TRP A 62 3.14 -3.31 -12.58
C TRP A 62 3.10 -1.99 -13.38
N GLY A 63 3.60 -1.99 -14.63
CA GLY A 63 3.60 -0.81 -15.47
C GLY A 63 2.19 -0.34 -15.80
N SER A 64 1.26 -1.27 -16.05
CA SER A 64 -0.17 -0.97 -16.25
C SER A 64 -0.80 -0.36 -14.99
N ALA A 65 -0.45 -0.85 -13.80
CA ALA A 65 -0.95 -0.30 -12.54
C ALA A 65 -0.43 1.13 -12.31
N VAL A 66 0.87 1.36 -12.50
CA VAL A 66 1.50 2.69 -12.38
C VAL A 66 0.88 3.67 -13.37
N LYS A 67 0.72 3.28 -14.64
CA LYS A 67 0.09 4.12 -15.66
C LYS A 67 -1.32 4.55 -15.25
N THR A 68 -2.14 3.62 -14.76
CA THR A 68 -3.52 3.91 -14.35
C THR A 68 -3.57 4.91 -13.18
N VAL A 69 -2.71 4.73 -12.17
CA VAL A 69 -2.65 5.66 -11.03
C VAL A 69 -2.06 7.01 -11.45
N HIS A 70 -1.05 7.02 -12.33
CA HIS A 70 -0.51 8.26 -12.88
C HIS A 70 -1.57 9.05 -13.65
N GLU A 71 -2.38 8.40 -14.50
CA GLU A 71 -3.49 9.05 -15.21
C GLU A 71 -4.54 9.61 -14.24
N PHE A 72 -4.84 8.88 -13.15
CA PHE A 72 -5.72 9.37 -12.11
C PHE A 72 -5.16 10.62 -11.42
N VAL A 73 -3.89 10.64 -11.06
CA VAL A 73 -3.20 11.79 -10.45
C VAL A 73 -3.14 12.98 -11.42
N ALA A 74 -2.87 12.74 -12.71
CA ALA A 74 -2.80 13.79 -13.74
C ALA A 74 -4.13 14.53 -13.93
N ARG A 75 -5.27 13.91 -13.63
CA ARG A 75 -6.61 14.51 -13.70
C ARG A 75 -6.97 15.36 -12.47
N ARG A 76 -6.14 15.39 -11.41
CA ARG A 76 -6.38 16.23 -10.24
C ARG A 76 -6.12 17.70 -10.58
N GLU A 77 -6.88 18.61 -10.01
CA GLU A 77 -6.67 20.05 -10.19
C GLU A 77 -5.38 20.48 -9.50
N GLU A 78 -5.19 20.06 -8.26
CA GLU A 78 -4.03 20.36 -7.45
C GLU A 78 -3.10 19.14 -7.29
N PRO A 79 -1.80 19.34 -6.97
CA PRO A 79 -0.89 18.27 -6.62
C PRO A 79 -1.37 17.48 -5.40
N VAL A 80 -1.09 16.17 -5.39
CA VAL A 80 -1.49 15.26 -4.32
C VAL A 80 -0.29 14.76 -3.52
N ALA A 81 -0.52 14.37 -2.26
CA ALA A 81 0.42 13.51 -1.53
C ALA A 81 0.00 12.04 -1.71
N LEU A 82 0.99 11.14 -1.81
CA LEU A 82 0.75 9.71 -1.92
C LEU A 82 1.04 9.00 -0.60
N VAL A 83 0.18 8.09 -0.21
CA VAL A 83 0.41 7.14 0.89
C VAL A 83 0.16 5.73 0.35
N GLY A 84 1.20 4.93 0.31
CA GLY A 84 1.13 3.56 -0.20
C GLY A 84 1.50 2.53 0.85
N TRP A 85 0.85 1.36 0.80
CA TRP A 85 1.19 0.21 1.62
C TRP A 85 1.39 -1.02 0.75
N SER A 86 2.54 -1.76 0.97
CA SER A 86 2.86 -2.97 0.23
C SER A 86 2.94 -2.69 -1.29
N GLN A 87 2.25 -3.41 -2.14
CA GLN A 87 2.17 -3.09 -3.58
C GLN A 87 1.72 -1.66 -3.85
N GLY A 88 0.85 -1.10 -3.00
CA GLY A 88 0.46 0.31 -3.08
C GLY A 88 1.62 1.26 -2.85
N ALA A 89 2.58 0.90 -1.99
CA ALA A 89 3.80 1.69 -1.79
C ALA A 89 4.72 1.61 -3.01
N VAL A 90 4.85 0.44 -3.63
CA VAL A 90 5.60 0.28 -4.89
C VAL A 90 4.96 1.10 -6.02
N ILE A 91 3.63 1.11 -6.12
CA ILE A 91 2.93 1.97 -7.09
C ILE A 91 3.16 3.45 -6.77
N ALA A 92 3.07 3.84 -5.49
CA ALA A 92 3.26 5.23 -5.07
C ALA A 92 4.65 5.76 -5.41
N GLN A 93 5.73 5.00 -5.16
CA GLN A 93 7.09 5.42 -5.51
C GLN A 93 7.28 5.56 -7.03
N GLU A 94 6.74 4.65 -7.83
CA GLU A 94 6.85 4.72 -9.28
C GLU A 94 6.02 5.88 -9.86
N VAL A 95 4.83 6.13 -9.31
CA VAL A 95 4.02 7.29 -9.69
C VAL A 95 4.71 8.60 -9.30
N ALA A 96 5.27 8.69 -8.09
CA ALA A 96 6.01 9.85 -7.65
C ALA A 96 7.24 10.14 -8.54
N LEU A 97 7.90 9.08 -9.05
CA LEU A 97 9.01 9.20 -9.98
C LEU A 97 8.61 9.82 -11.32
N VAL A 98 7.44 9.47 -11.87
CA VAL A 98 7.02 9.89 -13.22
C VAL A 98 6.06 11.07 -13.25
N ALA A 99 5.39 11.39 -12.14
CA ALA A 99 4.34 12.40 -12.09
C ALA A 99 4.87 13.84 -11.91
N GLY A 100 6.17 14.03 -11.64
CA GLY A 100 6.78 15.35 -11.47
C GLY A 100 6.07 16.19 -10.41
N ASP A 101 5.72 17.43 -10.74
CA ASP A 101 5.09 18.39 -9.81
C ASP A 101 3.64 18.04 -9.43
N ARG A 102 3.06 16.99 -10.01
CA ARG A 102 1.72 16.51 -9.64
C ARG A 102 1.70 15.75 -8.31
N VAL A 103 2.88 15.36 -7.79
CA VAL A 103 3.04 14.72 -6.49
C VAL A 103 3.94 15.57 -5.61
N THR A 104 3.46 15.96 -4.43
CA THR A 104 4.22 16.78 -3.48
C THR A 104 5.19 15.95 -2.67
N CYS A 105 4.75 14.78 -2.19
CA CYS A 105 5.55 13.85 -1.37
C CYS A 105 4.92 12.45 -1.37
N ALA A 106 5.67 11.46 -0.90
CA ALA A 106 5.18 10.09 -0.78
C ALA A 106 5.55 9.44 0.57
N ALA A 107 4.58 8.80 1.22
CA ALA A 107 4.81 7.90 2.36
C ALA A 107 4.66 6.45 1.90
N LEU A 108 5.73 5.67 2.04
CA LEU A 108 5.93 4.34 1.48
C LEU A 108 6.06 3.32 2.62
N LEU A 109 4.98 2.58 2.90
CA LEU A 109 4.92 1.62 4.00
C LEU A 109 5.15 0.21 3.46
N ALA A 110 6.15 -0.51 3.98
CA ALA A 110 6.52 -1.85 3.55
C ALA A 110 6.74 -1.93 2.02
N THR A 111 7.58 -1.03 1.49
CA THR A 111 7.94 -0.97 0.08
C THR A 111 9.19 -1.80 -0.25
N TYR A 112 9.44 -2.01 -1.55
CA TYR A 112 10.66 -2.63 -2.07
C TYR A 112 11.02 -2.04 -3.44
N GLY A 113 12.31 -2.08 -3.79
CA GLY A 113 12.81 -1.56 -5.07
C GLY A 113 13.20 -2.65 -6.07
N ARG A 114 13.28 -3.90 -5.63
CA ARG A 114 13.62 -5.07 -6.47
C ARG A 114 13.15 -6.37 -5.82
N GLN A 115 13.06 -7.44 -6.58
CA GLN A 115 12.85 -8.79 -6.05
C GLN A 115 14.16 -9.41 -5.58
N ASN A 116 14.09 -10.21 -4.54
CA ASN A 116 15.17 -11.08 -4.09
C ASN A 116 14.84 -12.58 -4.31
N GLU A 117 15.69 -13.50 -3.85
CA GLU A 117 15.48 -14.94 -4.09
C GLU A 117 14.26 -15.50 -3.34
N ILE A 118 13.96 -14.99 -2.13
CA ILE A 118 12.77 -15.45 -1.41
C ILE A 118 11.48 -14.98 -2.12
N ASP A 119 11.47 -13.78 -2.71
CA ASP A 119 10.32 -13.31 -3.47
C ASP A 119 10.05 -14.18 -4.68
N ARG A 120 11.12 -14.55 -5.43
CA ARG A 120 11.00 -15.46 -6.59
C ARG A 120 10.52 -16.85 -6.18
N THR A 121 10.96 -17.32 -5.00
CA THR A 121 10.50 -18.60 -4.44
C THR A 121 9.04 -18.54 -4.05
N MET A 122 8.65 -17.47 -3.35
CA MET A 122 7.27 -17.25 -2.95
C MET A 122 6.34 -16.96 -4.12
N GLN A 123 6.86 -16.39 -5.22
CA GLN A 123 6.07 -16.11 -6.42
C GLN A 123 5.35 -17.37 -6.94
N GLN A 124 6.03 -18.51 -6.97
CA GLN A 124 5.42 -19.77 -7.39
C GLN A 124 4.23 -20.16 -6.48
N CYS A 125 4.37 -19.92 -5.18
CA CYS A 125 3.27 -20.15 -4.24
C CYS A 125 2.11 -19.20 -4.49
N TRP A 126 2.39 -17.92 -4.71
CA TRP A 126 1.36 -16.93 -5.00
C TRP A 126 0.65 -17.20 -6.33
N ASP A 127 1.36 -17.66 -7.36
CA ASP A 127 0.77 -18.07 -8.65
C ASP A 127 -0.19 -19.25 -8.47
N LEU A 128 0.23 -20.30 -7.74
CA LEU A 128 -0.63 -21.44 -7.42
C LEU A 128 -1.87 -21.03 -6.62
N LEU A 129 -1.69 -20.17 -5.62
CA LEU A 129 -2.81 -19.67 -4.82
C LEU A 129 -3.74 -18.74 -5.61
N ALA A 130 -3.21 -17.98 -6.56
CA ALA A 130 -4.01 -17.08 -7.41
C ALA A 130 -4.88 -17.88 -8.41
N GLU A 131 -4.33 -18.94 -9.01
CA GLU A 131 -4.99 -19.76 -10.01
C GLU A 131 -5.81 -20.90 -9.40
N GLY A 132 -5.50 -21.30 -8.17
CA GLY A 132 -6.12 -22.42 -7.49
C GLY A 132 -7.61 -22.24 -7.22
N PRO A 133 -8.34 -23.35 -7.03
CA PRO A 133 -9.76 -23.34 -6.75
C PRO A 133 -10.09 -22.71 -5.38
N ASP A 134 -11.36 -22.39 -5.16
CA ASP A 134 -11.80 -21.67 -3.94
C ASP A 134 -11.72 -22.53 -2.67
N ASP A 135 -11.62 -23.85 -2.77
CA ASP A 135 -11.37 -24.76 -1.64
C ASP A 135 -9.98 -24.56 -1.01
N LEU A 136 -9.06 -23.86 -1.68
CA LEU A 136 -7.79 -23.40 -1.11
C LEU A 136 -7.91 -22.14 -0.26
N ASP A 137 -9.10 -21.61 0.01
CA ASP A 137 -9.27 -20.39 0.81
C ASP A 137 -8.70 -20.51 2.24
N CYS A 138 -8.74 -21.71 2.82
CA CYS A 138 -8.10 -21.95 4.12
C CYS A 138 -6.58 -21.82 4.05
N LEU A 139 -5.94 -22.24 2.96
CA LEU A 139 -4.50 -22.11 2.76
C LEU A 139 -4.12 -20.66 2.47
N ARG A 140 -4.90 -19.96 1.63
CA ARG A 140 -4.71 -18.51 1.39
C ARG A 140 -4.78 -17.71 2.68
N LEU A 141 -5.78 -18.02 3.53
CA LEU A 141 -5.91 -17.39 4.82
C LEU A 141 -4.70 -17.69 5.72
N ALA A 142 -4.29 -18.95 5.83
CA ALA A 142 -3.16 -19.33 6.66
C ALA A 142 -1.86 -18.65 6.24
N VAL A 143 -1.55 -18.68 4.93
CA VAL A 143 -0.36 -18.00 4.38
C VAL A 143 -0.45 -16.49 4.62
N GLY A 144 -1.60 -15.87 4.33
CA GLY A 144 -1.81 -14.44 4.55
C GLY A 144 -1.65 -14.03 6.02
N LEU A 145 -2.15 -14.83 6.98
CA LEU A 145 -1.94 -14.56 8.40
C LEU A 145 -0.47 -14.66 8.80
N LEU A 146 0.22 -15.72 8.35
CA LEU A 146 1.63 -15.97 8.66
C LEU A 146 2.57 -14.90 8.10
N THR A 147 2.27 -14.34 6.94
CA THR A 147 3.09 -13.27 6.34
C THR A 147 2.71 -11.88 6.84
N ALA A 148 1.44 -11.66 7.20
CA ALA A 148 0.95 -10.35 7.58
C ALA A 148 1.21 -9.96 9.05
N PHE A 149 1.21 -10.93 9.97
CA PHE A 149 1.21 -10.65 11.41
C PHE A 149 2.39 -11.29 12.15
N PRO A 150 2.96 -10.59 13.15
CA PRO A 150 4.05 -11.13 13.95
C PRO A 150 3.59 -12.29 14.84
N PRO A 151 4.53 -13.16 15.28
CA PRO A 151 4.21 -14.35 16.12
C PRO A 151 3.42 -14.02 17.37
N THR A 152 3.63 -12.86 17.97
CA THR A 152 2.90 -12.40 19.16
C THR A 152 1.40 -12.27 18.93
N LEU A 153 0.98 -11.74 17.76
CA LEU A 153 -0.43 -11.66 17.37
C LEU A 153 -0.99 -13.01 16.90
N LEU A 154 -0.15 -13.83 16.25
CA LEU A 154 -0.55 -15.18 15.81
C LEU A 154 -0.81 -16.12 16.99
N ALA A 155 -0.21 -15.88 18.15
CA ALA A 155 -0.45 -16.61 19.38
C ALA A 155 -1.75 -16.19 20.12
N ASP A 156 -2.38 -15.08 19.72
CA ASP A 156 -3.65 -14.61 20.29
C ASP A 156 -4.84 -15.20 19.53
N ASP A 157 -5.46 -16.23 20.09
CA ASP A 157 -6.65 -16.88 19.53
C ASP A 157 -7.82 -15.89 19.30
N ALA A 158 -7.97 -14.87 20.15
CA ALA A 158 -9.05 -13.90 20.00
C ALA A 158 -8.78 -12.99 18.79
N PHE A 159 -7.53 -12.58 18.59
CA PHE A 159 -7.10 -11.84 17.41
C PHE A 159 -7.34 -12.67 16.14
N ILE A 160 -6.90 -13.93 16.10
CA ILE A 160 -7.09 -14.82 14.94
C ILE A 160 -8.57 -15.00 14.61
N ARG A 161 -9.42 -15.23 15.62
CA ARG A 161 -10.88 -15.32 15.39
C ARG A 161 -11.45 -14.05 14.78
N ARG A 162 -11.01 -12.87 15.23
CA ARG A 162 -11.45 -11.58 14.65
C ARG A 162 -11.01 -11.45 13.18
N MET A 163 -9.75 -11.79 12.87
CA MET A 163 -9.23 -11.69 11.50
C MET A 163 -9.95 -12.65 10.56
N ARG A 164 -10.19 -13.89 10.98
CA ARG A 164 -10.97 -14.86 10.21
C ARG A 164 -12.41 -14.39 9.96
N LYS A 165 -13.06 -13.83 10.99
CA LYS A 165 -14.40 -13.26 10.84
C LYS A 165 -14.40 -12.06 9.88
N ALA A 166 -13.49 -11.13 10.03
CA ALA A 166 -13.38 -9.95 9.17
C ALA A 166 -13.19 -10.35 7.70
N GLN A 167 -12.32 -11.33 7.43
CA GLN A 167 -12.12 -11.83 6.06
C GLN A 167 -13.37 -12.55 5.52
N HIS A 168 -14.06 -13.32 6.36
CA HIS A 168 -15.30 -14.01 5.95
C HIS A 168 -16.40 -13.01 5.62
N ASP A 169 -16.55 -11.96 6.44
CA ASP A 169 -17.62 -10.96 6.32
C ASP A 169 -17.32 -9.90 5.25
N TRP A 170 -16.08 -9.80 4.78
CA TRP A 170 -15.72 -8.80 3.77
C TRP A 170 -16.37 -9.11 2.42
N ALA A 171 -17.37 -8.27 2.06
CA ALA A 171 -18.10 -8.39 0.80
C ALA A 171 -17.22 -8.19 -0.46
N GLY A 172 -16.12 -7.44 -0.31
CA GLY A 172 -15.12 -7.19 -1.36
C GLY A 172 -13.99 -8.22 -1.42
N ARG A 173 -14.18 -9.45 -0.91
CA ARG A 173 -13.13 -10.48 -0.94
C ARG A 173 -12.48 -10.59 -2.31
N PRO A 174 -11.14 -10.75 -2.35
CA PRO A 174 -10.41 -10.86 -3.60
C PRO A 174 -10.93 -12.02 -4.45
N ASN A 175 -11.37 -11.71 -5.65
CA ASN A 175 -11.71 -12.73 -6.64
C ASN A 175 -10.45 -13.23 -7.36
N ARG A 176 -10.60 -14.22 -8.22
CA ARG A 176 -9.48 -14.79 -9.00
C ARG A 176 -8.73 -13.71 -9.79
N GLN A 177 -9.44 -12.75 -10.38
CA GLN A 177 -8.81 -11.68 -11.15
C GLN A 177 -7.95 -10.75 -10.28
N SER A 178 -8.43 -10.39 -9.08
CA SER A 178 -7.65 -9.59 -8.13
C SER A 178 -6.39 -10.33 -7.66
N ARG A 179 -6.50 -11.63 -7.38
CA ARG A 179 -5.35 -12.48 -7.01
C ARG A 179 -4.31 -12.55 -8.13
N ARG A 180 -4.75 -12.78 -9.38
CA ARG A 180 -3.86 -12.78 -10.56
C ARG A 180 -3.16 -11.45 -10.76
N ARG A 181 -3.86 -10.33 -10.60
CA ARG A 181 -3.25 -9.00 -10.70
C ARG A 181 -2.12 -8.83 -9.69
N SER A 182 -2.36 -9.21 -8.43
CA SER A 182 -1.33 -9.12 -7.40
C SER A 182 -0.11 -9.99 -7.71
N ALA A 183 -0.32 -11.25 -8.09
CA ALA A 183 0.76 -12.18 -8.44
C ALA A 183 1.55 -11.70 -9.66
N THR A 184 0.87 -11.30 -10.75
CA THR A 184 1.54 -10.80 -11.97
C THR A 184 2.27 -9.48 -11.72
N PHE A 185 1.73 -8.59 -10.90
CA PHE A 185 2.42 -7.36 -10.49
C PHE A 185 3.78 -7.69 -9.87
N ILE A 186 3.80 -8.58 -8.88
CA ILE A 186 5.03 -8.99 -8.22
C ILE A 186 5.99 -9.64 -9.22
N ALA A 187 5.51 -10.61 -10.01
CA ALA A 187 6.33 -11.36 -10.97
C ALA A 187 7.00 -10.48 -12.03
N THR A 188 6.36 -9.38 -12.41
CA THR A 188 6.84 -8.49 -13.47
C THR A 188 7.65 -7.29 -12.98
N TYR A 189 7.66 -7.01 -11.66
CA TYR A 189 8.41 -5.90 -11.10
C TYR A 189 9.91 -6.15 -11.17
N GLN A 190 10.63 -5.24 -11.81
CA GLN A 190 12.07 -5.35 -12.05
C GLN A 190 12.89 -4.64 -10.97
N ASP A 191 14.22 -4.66 -11.07
CA ASP A 191 15.10 -3.84 -10.25
C ASP A 191 14.95 -2.38 -10.65
N ARG A 192 14.51 -1.55 -9.71
CA ARG A 192 14.21 -0.13 -9.90
C ARG A 192 15.08 0.80 -9.05
N LEU A 193 15.98 0.26 -8.22
CA LEU A 193 16.75 1.06 -7.26
C LEU A 193 17.49 2.21 -7.94
N SER A 194 18.14 1.96 -9.09
CA SER A 194 18.82 3.02 -9.85
C SER A 194 17.87 4.09 -10.40
N ALA A 195 16.66 3.70 -10.81
CA ALA A 195 15.67 4.65 -11.31
C ALA A 195 15.06 5.46 -10.15
N LEU A 196 14.88 4.85 -8.98
CA LEU A 196 14.36 5.53 -7.80
C LEU A 196 15.32 6.60 -7.27
N ALA A 197 16.62 6.52 -7.56
CA ALA A 197 17.59 7.58 -7.25
C ALA A 197 17.26 8.93 -7.92
N GLU A 198 16.52 8.90 -9.02
CA GLU A 198 16.07 10.11 -9.75
C GLU A 198 14.79 10.74 -9.16
N LEU A 199 14.18 10.11 -8.15
CA LEU A 199 12.98 10.63 -7.50
C LEU A 199 13.33 11.84 -6.60
N ALA A 200 13.06 13.04 -7.13
CA ALA A 200 13.35 14.31 -6.45
C ALA A 200 12.11 14.85 -5.71
N ARG A 201 11.51 14.02 -4.86
CA ARG A 201 10.39 14.40 -3.99
C ARG A 201 10.64 13.87 -2.57
N PRO A 202 10.26 14.61 -1.51
CA PRO A 202 10.34 14.11 -0.15
C PRO A 202 9.62 12.77 -0.01
N CYS A 203 10.32 11.77 0.55
CA CYS A 203 9.76 10.46 0.83
C CYS A 203 9.92 10.10 2.31
N LEU A 204 8.87 9.51 2.88
CA LEU A 204 8.94 8.77 4.14
C LEU A 204 8.86 7.28 3.81
N VAL A 205 9.88 6.53 4.17
CA VAL A 205 9.89 5.07 4.02
C VAL A 205 9.75 4.44 5.39
N ILE A 206 8.74 3.59 5.57
CA ILE A 206 8.51 2.86 6.84
C ILE A 206 8.70 1.37 6.58
N GLY A 207 9.66 0.77 7.33
CA GLY A 207 9.83 -0.67 7.45
C GLY A 207 9.23 -1.17 8.76
N PHE A 208 8.79 -2.44 8.77
CA PHE A 208 8.31 -3.12 9.97
C PHE A 208 9.29 -4.24 10.34
N GLU A 209 9.82 -4.23 11.56
CA GLU A 209 10.91 -5.13 11.98
C GLU A 209 10.58 -6.62 11.79
N LEU A 210 9.34 -7.02 12.08
CA LEU A 210 8.87 -8.41 12.01
C LEU A 210 8.04 -8.70 10.75
N ASP A 211 8.19 -7.87 9.72
CA ASP A 211 7.55 -8.10 8.41
C ASP A 211 8.25 -9.26 7.68
N THR A 212 7.50 -10.32 7.42
CA THR A 212 7.98 -11.50 6.68
C THR A 212 7.48 -11.55 5.23
N ASP A 213 6.65 -10.60 4.82
CA ASP A 213 6.22 -10.42 3.43
C ASP A 213 7.15 -9.44 2.69
N THR A 214 7.35 -8.25 3.29
CA THR A 214 8.30 -7.26 2.79
C THR A 214 9.28 -6.88 3.89
N TYR A 215 10.37 -7.62 4.01
CA TYR A 215 11.37 -7.43 5.06
C TYR A 215 11.81 -5.96 5.19
N ALA A 216 11.96 -5.47 6.43
CA ALA A 216 12.36 -4.08 6.71
C ALA A 216 13.65 -3.67 5.97
N ALA A 217 14.59 -4.60 5.79
CA ALA A 217 15.81 -4.37 5.02
C ALA A 217 15.55 -3.92 3.57
N ARG A 218 14.46 -4.36 2.95
CA ARG A 218 14.09 -3.97 1.58
C ARG A 218 13.54 -2.56 1.51
N ALA A 219 12.74 -2.17 2.51
CA ALA A 219 12.29 -0.80 2.64
C ALA A 219 13.47 0.15 2.90
N ARG A 220 14.44 -0.27 3.73
CA ARG A 220 15.68 0.47 3.97
C ARG A 220 16.50 0.63 2.69
N GLU A 221 16.63 -0.41 1.86
CA GLU A 221 17.32 -0.38 0.56
C GLU A 221 16.69 0.68 -0.38
N VAL A 222 15.35 0.80 -0.39
CA VAL A 222 14.66 1.88 -1.12
C VAL A 222 15.00 3.25 -0.54
N ALA A 223 14.95 3.40 0.79
CA ALA A 223 15.28 4.68 1.43
C ALA A 223 16.73 5.13 1.15
N GLU A 224 17.67 4.18 1.09
CA GLU A 224 19.07 4.44 0.75
C GLU A 224 19.27 4.82 -0.73
N ALA A 225 18.40 4.34 -1.61
CA ALA A 225 18.43 4.69 -3.03
C ALA A 225 17.82 6.07 -3.32
N LEU A 226 16.83 6.50 -2.55
CA LEU A 226 16.14 7.77 -2.73
C LEU A 226 16.99 8.96 -2.28
N SER A 227 16.99 10.06 -3.06
CA SER A 227 17.79 11.25 -2.74
C SER A 227 17.27 12.05 -1.53
N GLU A 228 15.96 12.04 -1.28
CA GLU A 228 15.28 12.81 -0.22
C GLU A 228 14.35 11.91 0.60
N ALA A 229 14.91 10.90 1.28
CA ALA A 229 14.14 9.97 2.09
C ALA A 229 14.41 10.09 3.58
N GLN A 230 13.33 10.00 4.37
CA GLN A 230 13.37 9.67 5.79
C GLN A 230 13.07 8.17 5.94
N TYR A 231 13.91 7.43 6.64
CA TYR A 231 13.63 6.03 6.99
C TYR A 231 13.23 5.91 8.45
N VAL A 232 12.16 5.16 8.69
CA VAL A 232 11.68 4.79 10.03
C VAL A 232 11.45 3.29 10.06
N GLU A 233 12.06 2.58 11.01
CA GLU A 233 11.77 1.19 11.29
C GLU A 233 10.95 1.08 12.57
N LEU A 234 9.78 0.46 12.48
CA LEU A 234 8.88 0.29 13.61
C LEU A 234 9.09 -1.10 14.23
N ALA A 235 9.61 -1.11 15.45
CA ALA A 235 9.98 -2.32 16.18
C ALA A 235 8.76 -3.16 16.58
N GLY A 236 8.90 -4.49 16.51
CA GLY A 236 7.87 -5.45 16.94
C GLY A 236 6.66 -5.57 16.02
N LEU A 237 6.63 -4.86 14.89
CA LEU A 237 5.49 -4.81 13.98
C LEU A 237 5.71 -5.68 12.75
N GLY A 238 4.62 -6.31 12.25
CA GLY A 238 4.60 -7.08 11.01
C GLY A 238 3.96 -6.33 9.84
N HIS A 239 3.83 -6.98 8.69
CA HIS A 239 3.36 -6.40 7.43
C HIS A 239 2.04 -5.62 7.55
N ALA A 240 1.06 -6.17 8.29
CA ALA A 240 -0.25 -5.56 8.49
C ALA A 240 -0.30 -4.56 9.66
N ALA A 241 0.83 -3.96 10.04
CA ALA A 241 0.90 -2.94 11.10
C ALA A 241 -0.06 -1.76 10.90
N PRO A 242 -0.33 -1.25 9.68
CA PRO A 242 -1.33 -0.20 9.48
C PRO A 242 -2.74 -0.54 9.99
N ILE A 243 -3.05 -1.83 10.11
CA ILE A 243 -4.33 -2.35 10.62
C ILE A 243 -4.22 -2.76 12.09
N SER A 244 -3.14 -3.44 12.48
CA SER A 244 -2.99 -4.02 13.82
C SER A 244 -2.46 -3.05 14.88
N HIS A 245 -1.67 -2.06 14.46
CA HIS A 245 -1.03 -1.06 15.32
C HIS A 245 -1.09 0.35 14.70
N PRO A 246 -2.29 0.84 14.36
CA PRO A 246 -2.45 2.13 13.69
C PRO A 246 -1.91 3.31 14.51
N ASP A 247 -1.96 3.21 15.84
CA ASP A 247 -1.45 4.18 16.81
C ASP A 247 0.09 4.38 16.73
N GLN A 248 0.82 3.40 16.22
CA GLN A 248 2.26 3.49 16.00
C GLN A 248 2.61 3.89 14.56
N VAL A 249 1.80 3.49 13.59
CA VAL A 249 2.09 3.69 12.16
C VAL A 249 1.71 5.10 11.69
N TRP A 250 0.54 5.61 12.10
CA TRP A 250 0.02 6.85 11.52
C TRP A 250 0.66 8.15 12.04
N PRO A 251 1.12 8.27 13.30
CA PRO A 251 1.75 9.51 13.76
C PRO A 251 2.93 9.97 12.88
N PRO A 252 3.94 9.16 12.56
CA PRO A 252 5.04 9.59 11.69
C PRO A 252 4.58 9.95 10.27
N VAL A 253 3.55 9.28 9.73
CA VAL A 253 2.97 9.60 8.41
C VAL A 253 2.27 10.96 8.44
N VAL A 254 1.45 11.21 9.46
CA VAL A 254 0.75 12.51 9.63
C VAL A 254 1.74 13.66 9.79
N ASP A 255 2.77 13.48 10.61
CA ASP A 255 3.80 14.51 10.80
C ASP A 255 4.61 14.77 9.52
N PHE A 256 4.91 13.74 8.74
CA PHE A 256 5.55 13.88 7.44
C PHE A 256 4.67 14.66 6.45
N LEU A 257 3.39 14.31 6.34
CA LEU A 257 2.44 15.00 5.46
C LEU A 257 2.27 16.47 5.83
N ARG A 258 2.19 16.79 7.13
CA ARG A 258 2.10 18.18 7.58
C ARG A 258 3.29 19.05 7.16
N ARG A 259 4.49 18.48 7.08
CA ARG A 259 5.70 19.20 6.67
C ARG A 259 5.83 19.33 5.15
N ASN A 260 5.41 18.34 4.39
CA ASN A 260 5.70 18.22 2.95
C ASN A 260 4.48 18.39 2.03
N HIS A 261 3.28 18.41 2.62
CA HIS A 261 2.01 18.67 1.92
C HIS A 261 1.18 19.66 2.75
N PRO A 262 1.70 20.89 2.97
CA PRO A 262 1.03 21.84 3.83
C PRO A 262 -0.30 22.30 3.24
N ARG A 263 -1.18 22.75 4.12
CA ARG A 263 -2.38 23.48 3.74
C ARG A 263 -1.96 24.87 3.25
N ALA A 264 -2.56 25.32 2.14
CA ALA A 264 -2.42 26.69 1.68
C ALA A 264 -3.03 27.69 2.66
#